data_49c684357af86e0ac5257f9584b5cad2
#
_entry.id   49c684357af86e0ac5257f9584b5cad2
#
_cell.length_a   1.000
_cell.length_b   1.000
_cell.length_c   1.000
_cell.angle_alpha   90.00
_cell.angle_beta   90.00
_cell.angle_gamma   90.00
#
_symmetry.space_group_name_H-M   'P 1'
#
loop_
_entity.id
_entity.type
_entity.pdbx_description
1 polymer ?
#
loop_
_entity_poly.entity_id
_entity_poly.type
_entity_poly.pdbx_seq_one_letter_code
_entity_poly.pdbx_strand_id
1 'polypeptide(L)'
;MTDEEQIGAIIDEMYAMISGPAGPRDWSRQANCFLPEARQARTWVDDEGRPQMLAMGLDDYQANTTPFFMANDFYEVETSRRIDLFGNIAHVWSGYEARTSPDAADVERRGINSIQLFRHADLGWRILAMVWDNER
;
A
#
# COMPACT_ATOMS: atom_id res chain seq x y z
N MET A 1 -1.34 14.39 -18.04
CA MET A 1 -0.83 14.23 -16.66
C MET A 1 0.69 14.12 -16.68
N THR A 2 1.33 14.79 -15.75
CA THR A 2 2.76 14.60 -15.52
C THR A 2 3.04 13.22 -14.93
N ASP A 3 4.29 12.79 -14.96
CA ASP A 3 4.70 11.54 -14.32
C ASP A 3 4.36 11.54 -12.81
N GLU A 4 4.61 12.66 -12.13
CA GLU A 4 4.29 12.79 -10.71
C GLU A 4 2.79 12.68 -10.45
N GLU A 5 1.96 13.28 -11.28
CA GLU A 5 0.50 13.18 -11.17
C GLU A 5 0.01 11.75 -11.40
N GLN A 6 0.59 11.04 -12.39
CA GLN A 6 0.25 9.64 -12.65
C GLN A 6 0.64 8.74 -11.47
N ILE A 7 1.83 8.93 -10.93
CA ILE A 7 2.31 8.19 -9.75
C ILE A 7 1.39 8.47 -8.56
N GLY A 8 1.05 9.74 -8.33
CA GLY A 8 0.13 10.13 -7.26
C GLY A 8 -1.23 9.45 -7.38
N ALA A 9 -1.78 9.37 -8.59
CA ALA A 9 -3.05 8.71 -8.83
C ALA A 9 -3.00 7.20 -8.50
N ILE A 10 -1.87 6.55 -8.77
CA ILE A 10 -1.65 5.14 -8.44
C ILE A 10 -1.62 4.94 -6.93
N ILE A 11 -0.92 5.81 -6.20
CA ILE A 11 -0.88 5.75 -4.74
C ILE A 11 -2.30 5.97 -4.16
N ASP A 12 -3.03 6.95 -4.67
CA ASP A 12 -4.42 7.21 -4.25
C ASP A 12 -5.31 5.99 -4.48
N GLU A 13 -5.21 5.34 -5.62
CA GLU A 13 -5.98 4.14 -5.96
C GLU A 13 -5.62 2.97 -5.03
N MET A 14 -4.36 2.81 -4.69
CA MET A 14 -3.90 1.77 -3.77
C MET A 14 -4.57 1.93 -2.39
N TYR A 15 -4.58 3.12 -1.83
CA TYR A 15 -5.24 3.38 -0.54
C TYR A 15 -6.76 3.20 -0.63
N ALA A 16 -7.37 3.68 -1.72
CA ALA A 16 -8.81 3.55 -1.91
C ALA A 16 -9.26 2.09 -2.02
N MET A 17 -8.48 1.26 -2.70
CA MET A 17 -8.79 -0.15 -2.91
C MET A 17 -8.92 -0.94 -1.60
N ILE A 18 -8.03 -0.68 -0.63
CA ILE A 18 -8.01 -1.43 0.63
C ILE A 18 -8.89 -0.82 1.71
N SER A 19 -9.38 0.40 1.52
CA SER A 19 -10.17 1.11 2.52
C SER A 19 -11.67 0.86 2.34
N GLY A 20 -12.38 0.70 3.45
CA GLY A 20 -13.82 0.53 3.42
C GLY A 20 -14.38 -0.10 4.70
N PRO A 21 -15.71 -0.24 4.78
CA PRO A 21 -16.33 -0.97 5.88
C PRO A 21 -15.98 -2.45 5.81
N ALA A 22 -16.17 -3.16 6.92
CA ALA A 22 -16.00 -4.62 6.99
C ALA A 22 -16.75 -5.29 5.84
N GLY A 23 -16.04 -6.11 5.07
CA GLY A 23 -16.60 -6.74 3.89
C GLY A 23 -15.56 -6.95 2.79
N PRO A 24 -16.01 -7.43 1.61
CA PRO A 24 -15.10 -7.73 0.51
C PRO A 24 -14.47 -6.46 -0.08
N ARG A 25 -13.28 -6.63 -0.63
CA ARG A 25 -12.61 -5.62 -1.46
C ARG A 25 -12.67 -6.04 -2.93
N ASP A 26 -12.62 -5.06 -3.83
CA ASP A 26 -12.50 -5.34 -5.26
C ASP A 26 -11.02 -5.51 -5.62
N TRP A 27 -10.53 -6.75 -5.54
CA TRP A 27 -9.13 -7.07 -5.80
C TRP A 27 -8.74 -6.93 -7.27
N SER A 28 -9.70 -6.83 -8.20
CA SER A 28 -9.39 -6.55 -9.59
C SER A 28 -8.69 -5.19 -9.77
N ARG A 29 -8.87 -4.29 -8.80
CA ARG A 29 -8.21 -2.98 -8.78
C ARG A 29 -6.70 -3.07 -8.57
N GLN A 30 -6.18 -4.20 -8.13
CA GLN A 30 -4.71 -4.38 -8.02
C GLN A 30 -4.02 -4.13 -9.36
N ALA A 31 -4.64 -4.50 -10.48
CA ALA A 31 -4.09 -4.29 -11.81
C ALA A 31 -3.93 -2.79 -12.17
N ASN A 32 -4.67 -1.91 -11.50
CA ASN A 32 -4.55 -0.46 -11.69
C ASN A 32 -3.31 0.12 -11.00
N CYS A 33 -2.75 -0.60 -10.04
CA CYS A 33 -1.68 -0.10 -9.17
C CYS A 33 -0.37 -0.85 -9.34
N PHE A 34 -0.43 -2.18 -9.52
CA PHE A 34 0.72 -3.07 -9.40
C PHE A 34 1.05 -3.76 -10.71
N LEU A 35 2.35 -4.00 -10.94
CA LEU A 35 2.79 -4.97 -11.95
C LEU A 35 2.35 -6.37 -11.49
N PRO A 36 2.05 -7.30 -12.45
CA PRO A 36 1.67 -8.67 -12.08
C PRO A 36 2.68 -9.40 -11.18
N GLU A 37 3.97 -9.13 -11.36
CA GLU A 37 5.07 -9.72 -10.58
C GLU A 37 5.38 -8.96 -9.28
N ALA A 38 4.61 -7.94 -8.93
CA ALA A 38 4.90 -7.09 -7.78
C ALA A 38 4.95 -7.87 -6.47
N ARG A 39 5.74 -7.34 -5.53
CA ARG A 39 5.87 -7.86 -4.17
C ARG A 39 5.43 -6.82 -3.16
N GLN A 40 4.72 -7.28 -2.15
CA GLN A 40 4.32 -6.49 -0.99
C GLN A 40 4.86 -7.17 0.25
N ALA A 41 5.60 -6.44 1.07
CA ALA A 41 6.22 -7.00 2.26
C ALA A 41 5.74 -6.28 3.51
N ARG A 42 5.15 -7.04 4.42
CA ARG A 42 4.80 -6.58 5.76
C ARG A 42 5.99 -6.83 6.68
N THR A 43 6.31 -5.84 7.51
CA THR A 43 7.37 -5.97 8.52
C THR A 43 6.82 -5.75 9.92
N TRP A 44 7.47 -6.34 10.89
CA TRP A 44 7.15 -6.19 12.31
C TRP A 44 8.35 -6.58 13.16
N VAL A 45 8.20 -6.43 14.46
CA VAL A 45 9.19 -6.86 15.43
C VAL A 45 8.55 -7.93 16.30
N ASP A 46 9.22 -9.04 16.50
CA ASP A 46 8.73 -10.12 17.36
C ASP A 46 8.90 -9.78 18.84
N ASP A 47 8.45 -10.70 19.71
CA ASP A 47 8.49 -10.50 21.16
C ASP A 47 9.92 -10.37 21.72
N GLU A 48 10.93 -10.82 20.98
CA GLU A 48 12.34 -10.71 21.35
C GLU A 48 13.01 -9.48 20.75
N GLY A 49 12.25 -8.61 20.08
CA GLY A 49 12.76 -7.39 19.46
C GLY A 49 13.45 -7.63 18.12
N ARG A 50 13.26 -8.80 17.50
CA ARG A 50 13.88 -9.09 16.20
C ARG A 50 13.00 -8.67 15.03
N PRO A 51 13.56 -7.97 14.04
CA PRO A 51 12.82 -7.64 12.83
C PRO A 51 12.40 -8.88 12.06
N GLN A 52 11.16 -8.88 11.60
CA GLN A 52 10.54 -9.94 10.80
C GLN A 52 9.94 -9.35 9.54
N MET A 53 9.83 -10.15 8.49
CA MET A 53 9.23 -9.74 7.23
C MET A 53 8.49 -10.90 6.58
N LEU A 54 7.35 -10.59 5.96
CA LEU A 54 6.63 -11.51 5.08
C LEU A 54 6.44 -10.83 3.72
N ALA A 55 7.14 -11.35 2.70
CA ALA A 55 6.98 -10.87 1.33
C ALA A 55 5.92 -11.69 0.61
N MET A 56 5.01 -11.02 -0.09
CA MET A 56 3.85 -11.63 -0.74
C MET A 56 3.73 -11.14 -2.17
N GLY A 57 3.33 -12.02 -3.09
CA GLY A 57 2.79 -11.62 -4.38
C GLY A 57 1.37 -11.07 -4.21
N LEU A 58 0.73 -10.67 -5.31
CA LEU A 58 -0.60 -10.06 -5.25
C LEU A 58 -1.65 -11.02 -4.69
N ASP A 59 -1.65 -12.28 -5.15
CA ASP A 59 -2.62 -13.28 -4.70
C ASP A 59 -2.42 -13.64 -3.22
N ASP A 60 -1.18 -13.76 -2.79
CA ASP A 60 -0.84 -14.05 -1.40
C ASP A 60 -1.26 -12.89 -0.49
N TYR A 61 -1.06 -11.65 -0.92
CA TYR A 61 -1.51 -10.48 -0.17
C TYR A 61 -3.02 -10.49 0.00
N GLN A 62 -3.76 -10.73 -1.09
CA GLN A 62 -5.21 -10.84 -1.05
C GLN A 62 -5.67 -11.92 -0.07
N ALA A 63 -5.10 -13.12 -0.17
CA ALA A 63 -5.47 -14.24 0.69
C ALA A 63 -5.13 -13.96 2.17
N ASN A 64 -3.99 -13.35 2.43
CA ASN A 64 -3.51 -13.06 3.79
C ASN A 64 -4.35 -11.97 4.48
N THR A 65 -4.79 -10.95 3.74
CA THR A 65 -5.48 -9.79 4.30
C THR A 65 -7.00 -9.88 4.30
N THR A 66 -7.59 -10.69 3.43
CA THR A 66 -9.05 -10.82 3.31
C THR A 66 -9.75 -11.11 4.63
N PRO A 67 -9.30 -12.05 5.47
CA PRO A 67 -9.98 -12.30 6.75
C PRO A 67 -10.06 -11.05 7.65
N PHE A 68 -9.00 -10.24 7.68
CA PHE A 68 -8.98 -9.01 8.46
C PHE A 68 -9.99 -7.98 7.91
N PHE A 69 -10.01 -7.77 6.59
CA PHE A 69 -10.93 -6.82 5.96
C PHE A 69 -12.39 -7.26 6.05
N MET A 70 -12.66 -8.56 6.05
CA MET A 70 -14.02 -9.06 6.23
C MET A 70 -14.54 -8.84 7.65
N ALA A 71 -13.65 -8.82 8.63
CA ALA A 71 -14.01 -8.72 10.05
C ALA A 71 -13.95 -7.29 10.61
N ASN A 72 -13.31 -6.35 9.91
CA ASN A 72 -13.02 -5.03 10.46
C ASN A 72 -13.28 -3.90 9.47
N ASP A 73 -13.86 -2.80 9.96
CA ASP A 73 -13.83 -1.54 9.25
C ASP A 73 -12.37 -1.06 9.20
N PHE A 74 -11.90 -0.70 8.01
CA PHE A 74 -10.49 -0.32 7.84
C PHE A 74 -10.37 0.78 6.80
N TYR A 75 -9.81 1.91 7.22
CA TYR A 75 -9.55 3.06 6.36
C TYR A 75 -8.11 3.49 6.55
N GLU A 76 -7.32 3.37 5.50
CA GLU A 76 -5.94 3.83 5.50
C GLU A 76 -5.85 5.15 4.76
N VAL A 77 -5.41 6.19 5.47
CA VAL A 77 -5.34 7.56 4.98
C VAL A 77 -3.88 7.96 4.87
N GLU A 78 -3.49 8.46 3.72
CA GLU A 78 -2.14 8.98 3.52
C GLU A 78 -1.97 10.31 4.25
N THR A 79 -0.88 10.42 5.01
CA THR A 79 -0.56 11.62 5.79
C THR A 79 0.62 12.40 5.24
N SER A 80 1.47 11.76 4.42
CA SER A 80 2.62 12.40 3.80
C SER A 80 3.01 11.68 2.53
N ARG A 81 3.63 12.41 1.60
CA ARG A 81 4.08 11.84 0.34
C ARG A 81 5.34 12.53 -0.15
N ARG A 82 6.35 11.76 -0.47
CA ARG A 82 7.54 12.25 -1.15
C ARG A 82 7.81 11.35 -2.35
N ILE A 83 7.84 11.95 -3.54
CA ILE A 83 8.10 11.26 -4.81
C ILE A 83 9.49 11.63 -5.28
N ASP A 84 10.34 10.63 -5.50
CA ASP A 84 11.64 10.78 -6.15
C ASP A 84 11.56 10.09 -7.50
N LEU A 85 11.87 10.81 -8.57
CA LEU A 85 11.69 10.37 -9.95
C LEU A 85 13.01 10.42 -10.70
N PHE A 86 13.34 9.34 -11.41
CA PHE A 86 14.47 9.33 -12.34
C PHE A 86 14.15 8.45 -13.56
N GLY A 87 13.93 9.08 -14.71
CA GLY A 87 13.63 8.33 -15.94
C GLY A 87 12.43 7.41 -15.80
N ASN A 88 12.64 6.12 -15.90
CA ASN A 88 11.59 5.10 -15.86
C ASN A 88 11.39 4.49 -14.49
N ILE A 89 12.04 5.00 -13.47
CA ILE A 89 11.89 4.52 -12.09
C ILE A 89 11.49 5.65 -11.16
N ALA A 90 10.76 5.27 -10.11
CA ALA A 90 10.37 6.20 -9.06
C ALA A 90 10.35 5.50 -7.70
N HIS A 91 10.52 6.29 -6.66
CA HIS A 91 10.34 5.85 -5.28
C HIS A 91 9.39 6.82 -4.58
N VAL A 92 8.47 6.28 -3.78
CA VAL A 92 7.56 7.07 -2.96
C VAL A 92 7.70 6.64 -1.50
N TRP A 93 8.03 7.60 -0.64
CA TRP A 93 7.78 7.50 0.79
C TRP A 93 6.36 7.98 1.04
N SER A 94 5.50 7.10 1.53
CA SER A 94 4.09 7.39 1.77
C SER A 94 3.75 7.07 3.21
N GLY A 95 3.57 8.09 4.04
CA GLY A 95 3.12 7.92 5.42
C GLY A 95 1.62 7.68 5.47
N TYR A 96 1.16 6.87 6.42
CA TYR A 96 -0.25 6.52 6.55
C TYR A 96 -0.70 6.42 8.01
N GLU A 97 -2.00 6.58 8.18
CA GLU A 97 -2.72 6.28 9.41
C GLU A 97 -3.88 5.33 9.09
N ALA A 98 -4.04 4.29 9.88
CA ALA A 98 -5.17 3.36 9.77
C ALA A 98 -6.20 3.68 10.83
N ARG A 99 -7.47 3.77 10.43
CA ARG A 99 -8.61 4.16 11.27
C ARG A 99 -9.79 3.23 11.00
N THR A 100 -10.77 3.23 11.90
CA THR A 100 -12.02 2.45 11.72
C THR A 100 -13.06 3.20 10.89
N SER A 101 -12.91 4.50 10.72
CA SER A 101 -13.66 5.33 9.77
C SER A 101 -12.79 6.50 9.34
N PRO A 102 -13.09 7.16 8.19
CA PRO A 102 -12.28 8.30 7.74
C PRO A 102 -12.19 9.44 8.76
N ASP A 103 -13.25 9.60 9.56
CA ASP A 103 -13.39 10.69 10.54
C ASP A 103 -13.11 10.26 11.98
N ALA A 104 -12.69 9.00 12.20
CA ALA A 104 -12.41 8.52 13.54
C ALA A 104 -11.31 9.35 14.20
N ALA A 105 -11.53 9.73 15.47
CA ALA A 105 -10.55 10.52 16.22
C ALA A 105 -9.32 9.67 16.58
N ASP A 106 -9.52 8.36 16.80
CA ASP A 106 -8.45 7.46 17.19
C ASP A 106 -7.78 6.85 15.98
N VAL A 107 -6.47 6.82 16.02
CA VAL A 107 -5.62 6.18 15.02
C VAL A 107 -5.22 4.81 15.52
N GLU A 108 -5.59 3.74 14.77
CA GLU A 108 -5.27 2.35 15.13
C GLU A 108 -3.78 2.06 14.96
N ARG A 109 -3.18 2.60 13.90
CA ARG A 109 -1.75 2.47 13.64
C ARG A 109 -1.26 3.57 12.70
N ARG A 110 0.02 3.87 12.79
CA ARG A 110 0.74 4.75 11.87
C ARG A 110 1.94 4.03 11.33
N GLY A 111 2.33 4.37 10.12
CA GLY A 111 3.54 3.81 9.55
C GLY A 111 3.91 4.49 8.25
N ILE A 112 4.84 3.86 7.54
CA ILE A 112 5.35 4.35 6.27
C ILE A 112 5.43 3.19 5.28
N ASN A 113 4.97 3.45 4.06
CA ASN A 113 5.19 2.61 2.89
C ASN A 113 6.41 3.11 2.12
N SER A 114 7.36 2.23 1.85
CA SER A 114 8.45 2.43 0.91
C SER A 114 8.04 1.77 -0.40
N ILE A 115 7.83 2.57 -1.44
CA ILE A 115 7.20 2.11 -2.68
C ILE A 115 8.12 2.36 -3.87
N GLN A 116 8.43 1.31 -4.63
CA GLN A 116 9.17 1.42 -5.87
C GLN A 116 8.25 1.20 -7.06
N LEU A 117 8.35 2.08 -8.07
CA LEU A 117 7.53 2.03 -9.26
C LEU A 117 8.42 2.00 -10.51
N PHE A 118 7.85 1.42 -11.56
CA PHE A 118 8.44 1.36 -12.88
C PHE A 118 7.44 1.86 -13.92
N ARG A 119 7.94 2.60 -14.94
CA ARG A 119 7.11 3.03 -16.06
C ARG A 119 7.11 1.94 -17.13
N HIS A 120 6.11 1.09 -17.10
CA HIS A 120 5.92 0.00 -18.04
C HIS A 120 5.48 0.52 -19.41
N ALA A 121 6.02 -0.06 -20.49
CA ALA A 121 5.74 0.40 -21.85
C ALA A 121 4.25 0.39 -22.23
N ASP A 122 3.51 -0.62 -21.74
CA ASP A 122 2.09 -0.80 -22.07
C ASP A 122 1.16 -0.33 -20.97
N LEU A 123 1.54 -0.49 -19.70
CA LEU A 123 0.68 -0.20 -18.56
C LEU A 123 0.88 1.20 -17.97
N GLY A 124 1.99 1.88 -18.32
CA GLY A 124 2.38 3.10 -17.65
C GLY A 124 2.99 2.82 -16.27
N TRP A 125 2.95 3.83 -15.39
CA TRP A 125 3.50 3.65 -14.03
C TRP A 125 2.76 2.56 -13.26
N ARG A 126 3.53 1.68 -12.63
CA ARG A 126 3.00 0.62 -11.77
C ARG A 126 3.97 0.32 -10.63
N ILE A 127 3.45 -0.11 -9.51
CA ILE A 127 4.23 -0.51 -8.34
C ILE A 127 4.89 -1.87 -8.61
N LEU A 128 6.20 -1.92 -8.44
CA LEU A 128 6.98 -3.16 -8.49
C LEU A 128 7.15 -3.78 -7.12
N ALA A 129 7.39 -2.96 -6.10
CA ALA A 129 7.62 -3.43 -4.74
C ALA A 129 7.15 -2.41 -3.73
N MET A 130 6.58 -2.90 -2.63
CA MET A 130 6.16 -2.07 -1.52
C MET A 130 6.52 -2.78 -0.21
N VAL A 131 7.19 -2.05 0.67
CA VAL A 131 7.55 -2.55 2.01
C VAL A 131 7.04 -1.53 3.02
N TRP A 132 6.39 -2.00 4.08
CA TRP A 132 5.90 -1.08 5.11
C TRP A 132 6.25 -1.54 6.51
N ASP A 133 6.35 -0.57 7.39
CA ASP A 133 6.55 -0.78 8.81
C ASP A 133 5.68 0.19 9.61
N ASN A 134 5.19 -0.26 10.74
CA ASN A 134 4.37 0.55 11.64
C ASN A 134 5.24 1.14 12.74
N GLU A 135 4.85 2.33 13.22
CA GLU A 135 5.44 2.90 14.43
C GLU A 135 5.26 1.96 15.62
N ARG A 136 6.25 1.96 16.48
CA ARG A 136 6.26 1.18 17.72
C ARG A 136 6.26 2.08 18.94
#